data_a74667d1c4851f016f0cb39663396691
#
_entry.id   a74667d1c4851f016f0cb39663396691
#
_cell.length_a   1.000
_cell.length_b   1.000
_cell.length_c   1.000
_cell.angle_alpha   90.00
_cell.angle_beta   90.00
_cell.angle_gamma   90.00
#
_symmetry.space_group_name_H-M   'P 1'
#
loop_
_entity.id
_entity.type
_entity.pdbx_description
1 polymer ?
#
loop_
_entity_poly.entity_id
_entity_poly.type
_entity_poly.pdbx_seq_one_letter_code
_entity_poly.pdbx_strand_id
1 'polypeptide(L)'
;SFMYYTDGYIAELHVIDGQYYDASYFGETNNNGVWVPKEYEGSYGSDGYYLEFKQTGTSQNASGIGADTSGNTNHFAVSGVNAKDVCIDTPTNNFMTMNPLTTNSRGTFAEGSLMVTTDVQGSDPYGQVEFGTFAVNKGKWYYEVYVVENGAGGQVAIGWNERWEDGNYTNGHNNLESNGNAWYGDDGQIKI
;
A
#
# COMPACT_ATOMS: atom_id res chain seq x y z
N SER A 1 31.90 0.13 -6.44
CA SER A 1 30.77 -0.55 -7.01
C SER A 1 29.51 0.29 -6.75
N PHE A 2 28.91 0.86 -7.77
CA PHE A 2 27.62 1.52 -7.65
C PHE A 2 26.57 0.40 -7.62
N MET A 3 25.95 0.18 -6.47
CA MET A 3 24.76 -0.67 -6.39
C MET A 3 23.55 0.20 -6.69
N TYR A 4 22.85 -0.10 -7.78
CA TYR A 4 21.55 0.50 -8.08
C TYR A 4 20.50 -0.34 -7.36
N TYR A 5 19.78 0.29 -6.45
CA TYR A 5 18.65 -0.33 -5.76
C TYR A 5 17.37 -0.02 -6.53
N THR A 6 16.46 -0.99 -6.61
CA THR A 6 15.10 -0.76 -7.08
C THR A 6 14.27 -0.25 -5.90
N ASP A 7 13.63 0.89 -6.07
CA ASP A 7 12.64 1.43 -5.16
C ASP A 7 11.28 1.29 -5.82
N GLY A 8 10.39 0.48 -5.25
CA GLY A 8 9.09 0.18 -5.83
C GLY A 8 8.45 -1.09 -5.29
N TYR A 9 7.34 -1.46 -5.91
CA TYR A 9 6.57 -2.66 -5.56
C TYR A 9 6.67 -3.70 -6.66
N ILE A 10 6.71 -4.96 -6.29
CA ILE A 10 6.76 -6.10 -7.20
C ILE A 10 5.63 -7.06 -6.83
N ALA A 11 4.87 -7.50 -7.84
CA ALA A 11 3.88 -8.55 -7.71
C ALA A 11 4.10 -9.58 -8.82
N GLU A 12 3.96 -10.86 -8.49
CA GLU A 12 3.91 -11.96 -9.44
C GLU A 12 5.15 -12.04 -10.36
N LEU A 13 6.26 -12.47 -9.81
CA LEU A 13 7.49 -12.72 -10.58
C LEU A 13 7.53 -14.17 -11.06
N HIS A 14 7.51 -14.36 -12.39
CA HIS A 14 7.66 -15.65 -13.05
C HIS A 14 9.04 -15.78 -13.68
N VAL A 15 9.73 -16.88 -13.41
CA VAL A 15 10.95 -17.27 -14.11
C VAL A 15 10.77 -18.69 -14.63
N ILE A 16 10.84 -18.83 -15.96
CA ILE A 16 10.62 -20.10 -16.64
C ILE A 16 11.97 -20.63 -17.13
N ASP A 17 12.31 -21.82 -16.69
CA ASP A 17 13.51 -22.51 -17.14
C ASP A 17 13.28 -23.26 -18.46
N GLY A 18 14.20 -23.07 -19.39
CA GLY A 18 14.26 -23.81 -20.64
C GLY A 18 13.25 -23.39 -21.72
N GLN A 19 12.41 -22.36 -21.48
CA GLN A 19 11.39 -21.88 -22.43
C GLN A 19 11.35 -20.36 -22.48
N TYR A 20 11.00 -19.84 -23.64
CA TYR A 20 10.71 -18.41 -23.85
C TYR A 20 9.24 -18.23 -24.19
N TYR A 21 8.60 -17.29 -23.49
CA TYR A 21 7.20 -16.93 -23.68
C TYR A 21 7.04 -15.42 -23.81
N ASP A 22 6.05 -15.00 -24.60
CA ASP A 22 5.66 -13.60 -24.67
C ASP A 22 4.67 -13.23 -23.54
N ALA A 23 4.36 -11.94 -23.41
CA ALA A 23 3.50 -11.43 -22.33
C ALA A 23 2.09 -12.02 -22.33
N SER A 24 1.60 -12.56 -23.45
CA SER A 24 0.24 -13.12 -23.55
C SER A 24 0.04 -14.40 -22.74
N TYR A 25 1.14 -15.03 -22.32
CA TYR A 25 1.08 -16.17 -21.40
C TYR A 25 0.80 -15.76 -19.94
N PHE A 26 1.09 -14.51 -19.58
CA PHE A 26 1.03 -13.99 -18.21
C PHE A 26 -0.05 -12.93 -18.01
N GLY A 27 -0.71 -12.52 -19.07
CA GLY A 27 -1.77 -11.52 -19.00
C GLY A 27 -2.58 -11.44 -20.28
N GLU A 28 -3.67 -10.71 -20.22
CA GLU A 28 -4.59 -10.49 -21.33
C GLU A 28 -5.22 -9.09 -21.26
N THR A 29 -5.76 -8.64 -22.38
CA THR A 29 -6.53 -7.40 -22.41
C THR A 29 -8.00 -7.71 -22.16
N ASN A 30 -8.55 -7.15 -21.10
CA ASN A 30 -9.96 -7.34 -20.74
C ASN A 30 -10.90 -6.56 -21.68
N ASN A 31 -12.22 -6.74 -21.52
CA ASN A 31 -13.24 -6.10 -22.34
C ASN A 31 -13.24 -4.55 -22.27
N ASN A 32 -12.57 -3.96 -21.30
CA ASN A 32 -12.42 -2.51 -21.16
C ASN A 32 -11.14 -1.98 -21.82
N GLY A 33 -10.37 -2.84 -22.48
CA GLY A 33 -9.10 -2.48 -23.10
C GLY A 33 -7.92 -2.36 -22.11
N VAL A 34 -8.08 -2.82 -20.88
CA VAL A 34 -7.03 -2.80 -19.85
C VAL A 34 -6.33 -4.16 -19.85
N TRP A 35 -4.99 -4.13 -19.89
CA TRP A 35 -4.19 -5.33 -19.71
C TRP A 35 -4.24 -5.76 -18.25
N VAL A 36 -4.56 -7.04 -18.01
CA VAL A 36 -4.69 -7.63 -16.68
C VAL A 36 -3.87 -8.92 -16.60
N PRO A 37 -3.29 -9.25 -15.46
CA PRO A 37 -2.61 -10.52 -15.25
C PRO A 37 -3.57 -11.70 -15.42
N LYS A 38 -3.05 -12.82 -15.87
CA LYS A 38 -3.72 -14.11 -15.86
C LYS A 38 -2.79 -15.17 -15.32
N GLU A 39 -3.38 -16.22 -14.77
CA GLU A 39 -2.63 -17.37 -14.26
C GLU A 39 -1.83 -18.04 -15.39
N TYR A 40 -0.56 -18.34 -15.13
CA TYR A 40 0.26 -19.14 -16.00
C TYR A 40 0.05 -20.63 -15.73
N GLU A 41 -0.42 -21.36 -16.72
CA GLU A 41 -0.75 -22.80 -16.60
C GLU A 41 0.35 -23.74 -17.13
N GLY A 42 1.49 -23.19 -17.56
CA GLY A 42 2.59 -23.95 -18.13
C GLY A 42 3.55 -24.53 -17.07
N SER A 43 4.54 -25.26 -17.56
CA SER A 43 5.63 -25.78 -16.70
C SER A 43 6.67 -24.71 -16.46
N TYR A 44 7.17 -24.62 -15.24
CA TYR A 44 8.29 -23.73 -14.88
C TYR A 44 9.67 -24.30 -15.18
N GLY A 45 9.77 -25.59 -15.63
CA GLY A 45 11.05 -26.29 -15.72
C GLY A 45 11.57 -26.65 -14.32
N SER A 46 12.79 -27.18 -14.22
CA SER A 46 13.36 -27.62 -12.92
C SER A 46 13.92 -26.47 -12.09
N ASP A 47 14.51 -25.47 -12.72
CA ASP A 47 15.16 -24.34 -12.05
C ASP A 47 14.26 -23.07 -12.07
N GLY A 48 13.06 -23.16 -12.68
CA GLY A 48 12.08 -22.09 -12.69
C GLY A 48 11.34 -21.94 -11.37
N TYR A 49 10.73 -20.78 -11.17
CA TYR A 49 9.99 -20.45 -9.95
C TYR A 49 8.91 -19.40 -10.19
N TYR A 50 7.94 -19.35 -9.25
CA TYR A 50 6.91 -18.34 -9.20
C TYR A 50 6.82 -17.72 -7.80
N LEU A 51 7.08 -16.42 -7.70
CA LEU A 51 7.00 -15.67 -6.45
C LEU A 51 5.76 -14.78 -6.48
N GLU A 52 4.79 -15.09 -5.65
CA GLU A 52 3.56 -14.31 -5.50
C GLU A 52 3.72 -13.13 -4.52
N PHE A 53 4.73 -13.17 -3.64
CA PHE A 53 4.99 -12.18 -2.59
C PHE A 53 3.83 -11.93 -1.62
N LYS A 54 2.86 -12.82 -1.53
CA LYS A 54 1.69 -12.69 -0.64
C LYS A 54 1.89 -13.29 0.75
N GLN A 55 2.90 -14.16 0.90
CA GLN A 55 3.25 -14.78 2.17
C GLN A 55 3.97 -13.76 3.08
N THR A 56 3.83 -13.91 4.40
CA THR A 56 4.33 -12.93 5.37
C THR A 56 5.46 -13.45 6.27
N GLY A 57 5.82 -14.73 6.15
CA GLY A 57 6.92 -15.32 6.93
C GLY A 57 8.29 -14.90 6.40
N THR A 58 9.30 -15.00 7.24
CA THR A 58 10.70 -14.67 6.89
C THR A 58 11.58 -15.90 6.67
N SER A 59 11.04 -17.10 6.84
CA SER A 59 11.77 -18.35 6.65
C SER A 59 11.79 -18.75 5.17
N GLN A 60 12.86 -19.48 4.78
CA GLN A 60 13.00 -20.04 3.42
C GLN A 60 12.13 -21.30 3.27
N ASN A 61 10.83 -21.11 3.15
CA ASN A 61 9.84 -22.18 2.99
C ASN A 61 8.55 -21.65 2.35
N ALA A 62 7.55 -22.50 2.19
CA ALA A 62 6.27 -22.18 1.57
C ALA A 62 5.47 -21.07 2.28
N SER A 63 5.80 -20.70 3.53
CA SER A 63 5.16 -19.60 4.26
C SER A 63 5.94 -18.30 4.21
N GLY A 64 7.13 -18.30 3.63
CA GLY A 64 8.03 -17.13 3.54
C GLY A 64 7.66 -16.20 2.40
N ILE A 65 8.04 -14.93 2.51
CA ILE A 65 7.86 -13.92 1.44
C ILE A 65 8.52 -14.37 0.13
N GLY A 66 9.66 -15.10 0.23
CA GLY A 66 10.35 -15.69 -0.92
C GLY A 66 9.85 -17.10 -1.30
N ALA A 67 8.60 -17.44 -0.97
CA ALA A 67 8.04 -18.74 -1.32
C ALA A 67 7.87 -18.90 -2.82
N ASP A 68 8.41 -19.98 -3.36
CA ASP A 68 8.12 -20.44 -4.71
C ASP A 68 6.83 -21.27 -4.70
N THR A 69 5.84 -20.85 -5.47
CA THR A 69 4.54 -21.51 -5.61
C THR A 69 4.37 -22.21 -6.96
N SER A 70 5.46 -22.31 -7.75
CA SER A 70 5.46 -23.04 -9.03
C SER A 70 5.30 -24.56 -8.92
N GLY A 71 5.48 -25.10 -7.71
CA GLY A 71 5.55 -26.53 -7.44
C GLY A 71 6.99 -27.10 -7.37
N ASN A 72 8.02 -26.33 -7.76
CA ASN A 72 9.42 -26.76 -7.72
C ASN A 72 10.08 -26.64 -6.35
N THR A 73 9.46 -25.89 -5.42
CA THR A 73 9.99 -25.63 -4.08
C THR A 73 11.34 -24.90 -4.05
N ASN A 74 11.65 -24.11 -5.08
CA ASN A 74 12.85 -23.27 -5.18
C ASN A 74 12.69 -21.99 -4.33
N HIS A 75 12.42 -22.14 -3.03
CA HIS A 75 12.17 -21.05 -2.10
C HIS A 75 13.42 -20.18 -1.88
N PHE A 76 13.21 -18.87 -1.81
CA PHE A 76 14.26 -17.88 -1.57
C PHE A 76 14.33 -17.52 -0.08
N ALA A 77 15.55 -17.39 0.41
CA ALA A 77 15.79 -16.73 1.69
C ALA A 77 15.63 -15.21 1.53
N VAL A 78 14.98 -14.58 2.48
CA VAL A 78 14.79 -13.12 2.50
C VAL A 78 15.64 -12.48 3.58
N SER A 79 16.09 -11.25 3.35
CA SER A 79 16.83 -10.46 4.31
C SER A 79 16.38 -9.00 4.22
N GLY A 80 16.09 -8.40 5.36
CA GLY A 80 15.66 -7.00 5.44
C GLY A 80 14.19 -6.75 5.09
N VAL A 81 13.42 -7.79 4.76
CA VAL A 81 11.97 -7.70 4.53
C VAL A 81 11.20 -8.53 5.55
N ASN A 82 9.97 -8.12 5.86
CA ASN A 82 9.09 -8.77 6.84
C ASN A 82 7.62 -8.56 6.44
N ALA A 83 6.66 -9.02 7.25
CA ALA A 83 5.23 -8.93 6.96
C ALA A 83 4.71 -7.51 6.66
N LYS A 84 5.38 -6.47 7.18
CA LYS A 84 5.00 -5.08 6.95
C LYS A 84 5.34 -4.57 5.55
N ASP A 85 6.22 -5.27 4.86
CA ASP A 85 6.61 -4.93 3.48
C ASP A 85 5.69 -5.61 2.45
N VAL A 86 4.75 -6.46 2.90
CA VAL A 86 3.77 -7.13 2.04
C VAL A 86 2.52 -6.29 1.94
N CYS A 87 2.23 -5.82 0.73
CA CYS A 87 1.04 -5.03 0.41
C CYS A 87 -0.08 -5.94 -0.12
N ILE A 88 -1.32 -5.68 0.27
CA ILE A 88 -2.50 -6.40 -0.25
C ILE A 88 -2.97 -5.86 -1.61
N ASP A 89 -2.45 -4.72 -2.04
CA ASP A 89 -2.76 -4.13 -3.34
C ASP A 89 -2.09 -4.95 -4.45
N THR A 90 -2.83 -5.27 -5.48
CA THR A 90 -2.37 -6.05 -6.63
C THR A 90 -2.84 -5.41 -7.94
N PRO A 91 -2.27 -5.76 -9.09
CA PRO A 91 -2.74 -5.25 -10.38
C PRO A 91 -4.24 -5.46 -10.64
N THR A 92 -4.84 -6.48 -10.04
CA THR A 92 -6.26 -6.84 -10.21
C THR A 92 -7.16 -6.36 -9.08
N ASN A 93 -6.59 -6.03 -7.91
CA ASN A 93 -7.30 -5.57 -6.73
C ASN A 93 -6.69 -4.28 -6.22
N ASN A 94 -7.25 -3.15 -6.65
CA ASN A 94 -6.84 -1.83 -6.19
C ASN A 94 -7.57 -1.45 -4.91
N PHE A 95 -6.82 -1.25 -3.86
CA PHE A 95 -7.31 -0.72 -2.59
C PHE A 95 -6.94 0.76 -2.45
N MET A 96 -7.63 1.45 -1.56
CA MET A 96 -7.23 2.80 -1.17
C MET A 96 -5.88 2.73 -0.44
N THR A 97 -4.93 3.51 -0.88
CA THR A 97 -3.67 3.76 -0.17
C THR A 97 -3.58 5.22 0.24
N MET A 98 -2.68 5.55 1.15
CA MET A 98 -2.38 6.95 1.45
C MET A 98 -1.61 7.57 0.30
N ASN A 99 -1.85 8.85 0.00
CA ASN A 99 -1.25 9.54 -1.12
C ASN A 99 -0.02 10.37 -0.70
N PRO A 100 1.21 9.92 -0.97
CA PRO A 100 2.42 10.66 -0.60
C PRO A 100 2.65 11.93 -1.43
N LEU A 101 1.84 12.14 -2.48
CA LEU A 101 1.96 13.29 -3.38
C LEU A 101 1.10 14.49 -2.96
N THR A 102 0.41 14.42 -1.83
CA THR A 102 -0.31 15.58 -1.31
C THR A 102 0.64 16.68 -0.90
N THR A 103 0.30 17.93 -1.20
CA THR A 103 1.20 19.09 -1.13
C THR A 103 1.75 19.40 0.26
N ASN A 104 1.08 18.96 1.32
CA ASN A 104 1.51 19.16 2.71
C ASN A 104 1.78 17.85 3.44
N SER A 105 1.92 16.76 2.69
CA SER A 105 2.33 15.48 3.27
C SER A 105 3.74 15.61 3.83
N ARG A 106 3.90 15.31 5.11
CA ARG A 106 5.20 15.17 5.79
C ARG A 106 5.30 13.79 6.44
N GLY A 107 4.30 12.95 6.19
CA GLY A 107 4.27 11.60 6.69
C GLY A 107 5.36 10.73 6.09
N THR A 108 5.86 9.80 6.86
CA THR A 108 6.66 8.70 6.35
C THR A 108 5.72 7.54 6.05
N PHE A 109 5.74 7.08 4.81
CA PHE A 109 4.86 6.02 4.32
C PHE A 109 5.58 4.68 4.33
N ALA A 110 4.86 3.63 4.68
CA ALA A 110 5.33 2.24 4.71
C ALA A 110 4.19 1.29 4.34
N GLU A 111 4.48 0.01 4.22
CA GLU A 111 3.50 -1.05 3.94
C GLU A 111 2.66 -0.78 2.68
N GLY A 112 3.31 -0.39 1.60
CA GLY A 112 2.61 -0.06 0.37
C GLY A 112 1.74 1.19 0.49
N SER A 113 2.16 2.18 1.27
CA SER A 113 1.38 3.37 1.61
C SER A 113 0.06 3.07 2.37
N LEU A 114 -0.02 1.92 3.03
CA LEU A 114 -1.11 1.58 3.96
C LEU A 114 -0.81 2.03 5.40
N MET A 115 0.45 2.32 5.71
CA MET A 115 0.87 2.88 6.99
C MET A 115 1.45 4.28 6.77
N VAL A 116 1.07 5.21 7.62
CA VAL A 116 1.65 6.54 7.69
C VAL A 116 2.09 6.85 9.12
N THR A 117 3.31 7.34 9.26
CA THR A 117 3.81 7.88 10.52
C THR A 117 3.97 9.37 10.34
N THR A 118 3.27 10.15 11.14
CA THR A 118 3.36 11.61 11.15
C THR A 118 4.35 12.04 12.24
N ASP A 119 5.30 12.87 11.88
CA ASP A 119 6.23 13.47 12.85
C ASP A 119 5.75 14.89 13.16
N VAL A 120 5.10 15.03 14.30
CA VAL A 120 4.69 16.36 14.78
C VAL A 120 5.92 17.04 15.39
N GLN A 121 6.64 17.79 14.56
CA GLN A 121 7.66 18.70 15.08
C GLN A 121 6.97 19.81 15.89
N GLY A 122 7.18 19.81 17.19
CA GLY A 122 6.51 20.52 18.27
C GLY A 122 6.22 22.01 18.18
N SER A 123 6.27 22.63 17.01
CA SER A 123 5.92 24.04 16.79
C SER A 123 5.09 24.28 15.53
N ASP A 124 4.62 23.25 14.84
CA ASP A 124 3.73 23.43 13.70
C ASP A 124 2.28 23.49 14.18
N PRO A 125 1.68 24.70 14.25
CA PRO A 125 0.30 24.85 14.71
C PRO A 125 -0.74 24.34 13.71
N TYR A 126 -0.28 23.84 12.54
CA TYR A 126 -1.17 23.51 11.43
C TYR A 126 -1.40 22.02 11.23
N GLY A 127 -0.68 21.18 11.96
CA GLY A 127 -0.81 19.73 11.82
C GLY A 127 -0.41 19.19 10.45
N GLN A 128 -0.39 17.87 10.33
CA GLN A 128 -0.15 17.17 9.07
C GLN A 128 -1.48 16.55 8.62
N VAL A 129 -1.73 16.62 7.32
CA VAL A 129 -2.94 16.03 6.70
C VAL A 129 -2.49 15.09 5.61
N GLU A 130 -2.89 13.83 5.77
CA GLU A 130 -2.62 12.78 4.80
C GLU A 130 -3.94 12.30 4.20
N PHE A 131 -4.00 12.21 2.87
CA PHE A 131 -5.20 11.81 2.15
C PHE A 131 -5.06 10.41 1.59
N GLY A 132 -6.19 9.72 1.51
CA GLY A 132 -6.31 8.51 0.71
C GLY A 132 -6.34 8.83 -0.79
N THR A 133 -6.03 7.83 -1.60
CA THR A 133 -6.04 7.93 -3.07
C THR A 133 -7.42 7.89 -3.69
N PHE A 134 -8.46 7.51 -2.92
CA PHE A 134 -9.83 7.44 -3.42
C PHE A 134 -10.64 8.67 -3.02
N ALA A 135 -11.31 9.28 -4.01
CA ALA A 135 -12.34 10.27 -3.81
C ALA A 135 -13.70 9.68 -4.18
N VAL A 136 -14.69 9.85 -3.31
CA VAL A 136 -16.03 9.27 -3.48
C VAL A 136 -17.08 10.38 -3.48
N ASN A 137 -18.04 10.30 -4.39
CA ASN A 137 -19.08 11.33 -4.52
C ASN A 137 -20.50 10.80 -4.39
N LYS A 138 -20.69 9.48 -4.32
CA LYS A 138 -21.99 8.83 -4.24
C LYS A 138 -21.88 7.43 -3.70
N GLY A 139 -22.88 6.99 -2.94
CA GLY A 139 -22.98 5.62 -2.42
C GLY A 139 -22.71 5.55 -0.93
N LYS A 140 -22.58 4.33 -0.43
CA LYS A 140 -22.21 4.02 0.95
C LYS A 140 -20.81 3.43 0.92
N TRP A 141 -19.89 4.04 1.63
CA TRP A 141 -18.49 3.67 1.66
C TRP A 141 -18.08 3.35 3.08
N TYR A 142 -17.13 2.46 3.20
CA TYR A 142 -16.55 2.02 4.47
C TYR A 142 -15.02 1.98 4.32
N TYR A 143 -14.32 2.39 5.36
CA TYR A 143 -12.88 2.21 5.51
C TYR A 143 -12.56 1.98 6.99
N GLU A 144 -11.45 1.32 7.24
CA GLU A 144 -10.92 1.06 8.57
C GLU A 144 -9.57 1.76 8.74
N VAL A 145 -9.34 2.28 9.94
CA VAL A 145 -8.04 2.80 10.34
C VAL A 145 -7.66 2.19 11.67
N TYR A 146 -6.47 1.64 11.73
CA TYR A 146 -5.88 1.14 12.96
C TYR A 146 -4.83 2.14 13.46
N VAL A 147 -5.04 2.73 14.63
CA VAL A 147 -4.09 3.63 15.27
C VAL A 147 -3.08 2.77 16.01
N VAL A 148 -1.87 2.67 15.47
CA VAL A 148 -0.78 1.85 16.05
C VAL A 148 -0.20 2.53 17.27
N GLU A 149 0.01 3.85 17.19
CA GLU A 149 0.57 4.66 18.24
C GLU A 149 -0.03 6.06 18.20
N ASN A 150 -0.43 6.53 19.37
CA ASN A 150 -0.89 7.89 19.55
C ASN A 150 0.26 8.70 20.20
N GLY A 151 0.88 9.58 19.44
CA GLY A 151 2.06 10.34 19.87
C GLY A 151 1.82 11.19 21.11
N ALA A 152 2.89 11.72 21.67
CA ALA A 152 2.83 12.62 22.83
C ALA A 152 2.04 13.91 22.49
N GLY A 153 0.85 14.03 23.04
CA GLY A 153 -0.10 15.11 22.73
C GLY A 153 -1.38 14.66 22.05
N GLY A 154 -1.42 13.42 21.58
CA GLY A 154 -2.60 12.60 21.36
C GLY A 154 -3.65 13.07 20.35
N GLN A 155 -3.35 13.99 19.47
CA GLN A 155 -4.36 14.52 18.54
C GLN A 155 -4.26 13.83 17.17
N VAL A 156 -5.08 12.80 16.99
CA VAL A 156 -5.30 12.16 15.67
C VAL A 156 -6.73 12.44 15.23
N ALA A 157 -6.89 13.03 14.06
CA ALA A 157 -8.19 13.21 13.42
C ALA A 157 -8.28 12.32 12.17
N ILE A 158 -9.35 11.52 12.10
CA ILE A 158 -9.63 10.61 10.99
C ILE A 158 -11.03 10.88 10.49
N GLY A 159 -11.20 11.05 9.18
CA GLY A 159 -12.53 11.37 8.67
C GLY A 159 -12.60 11.54 7.16
N TRP A 160 -13.70 12.11 6.71
CA TRP A 160 -13.97 12.48 5.34
C TRP A 160 -13.82 13.99 5.18
N ASN A 161 -13.23 14.43 4.06
CA ASN A 161 -13.09 15.84 3.73
C ASN A 161 -13.71 16.12 2.35
N GLU A 162 -14.55 17.14 2.25
CA GLU A 162 -15.19 17.52 0.99
C GLU A 162 -14.28 18.30 0.05
N ARG A 163 -13.16 18.84 0.52
CA ARG A 163 -12.33 19.74 -0.27
C ARG A 163 -10.94 19.18 -0.54
N TRP A 164 -10.70 18.97 -1.81
CA TRP A 164 -9.39 18.71 -2.40
C TRP A 164 -8.73 19.98 -3.00
N GLU A 165 -9.47 21.07 -3.22
CA GLU A 165 -9.18 21.99 -4.32
C GLU A 165 -8.12 23.06 -4.09
N ASP A 166 -7.72 23.44 -2.89
CA ASP A 166 -7.00 24.71 -2.78
C ASP A 166 -5.54 24.59 -2.34
N GLY A 167 -5.02 23.43 -2.01
CA GLY A 167 -3.62 23.29 -1.57
C GLY A 167 -3.26 24.13 -0.33
N ASN A 168 -4.23 24.83 0.25
CA ASN A 168 -4.02 25.75 1.35
C ASN A 168 -4.50 25.12 2.67
N TYR A 169 -3.81 24.04 3.05
CA TYR A 169 -4.04 23.36 4.34
C TYR A 169 -3.29 24.08 5.44
N THR A 170 -3.58 25.35 5.65
CA THR A 170 -2.93 26.13 6.71
C THR A 170 -3.39 25.72 8.11
N ASN A 171 -4.43 24.88 8.23
CA ASN A 171 -4.93 24.38 9.49
C ASN A 171 -5.50 22.96 9.30
N GLY A 172 -4.66 21.93 9.39
CA GLY A 172 -5.07 20.54 9.20
C GLY A 172 -6.23 20.11 10.10
N HIS A 173 -6.26 20.56 11.34
CA HIS A 173 -7.35 20.29 12.29
C HIS A 173 -8.65 21.01 11.88
N ASN A 174 -8.59 22.27 11.50
CA ASN A 174 -9.77 23.08 11.25
C ASN A 174 -10.53 22.64 9.98
N ASN A 175 -9.86 22.02 9.01
CA ASN A 175 -10.52 21.57 7.78
C ASN A 175 -11.36 20.31 7.99
N LEU A 176 -10.92 19.38 8.82
CA LEU A 176 -11.74 18.22 9.19
C LEU A 176 -12.90 18.62 10.13
N GLU A 177 -12.67 19.60 11.03
CA GLU A 177 -13.69 20.08 11.94
C GLU A 177 -14.75 20.96 11.26
N SER A 178 -14.37 21.75 10.27
CA SER A 178 -15.28 22.74 9.64
C SER A 178 -15.95 22.26 8.36
N ASN A 179 -15.34 21.31 7.64
CA ASN A 179 -15.81 20.87 6.32
C ASN A 179 -15.88 19.34 6.17
N GLY A 180 -15.69 18.59 7.22
CA GLY A 180 -15.71 17.13 7.17
C GLY A 180 -16.14 16.50 8.50
N ASN A 181 -16.36 15.20 8.48
CA ASN A 181 -16.66 14.41 9.66
C ASN A 181 -15.35 13.77 10.16
N ALA A 182 -14.93 14.11 11.34
CA ALA A 182 -13.68 13.62 11.91
C ALA A 182 -13.88 12.99 13.30
N TRP A 183 -13.09 11.99 13.59
CA TRP A 183 -12.91 11.44 14.92
C TRP A 183 -11.63 11.99 15.54
N TYR A 184 -11.69 12.36 16.81
CA TYR A 184 -10.55 12.84 17.60
C TYR A 184 -10.12 11.79 18.62
N GLY A 185 -8.83 11.50 18.66
CA GLY A 185 -8.29 10.43 19.48
C GLY A 185 -7.96 10.79 20.94
N ASP A 186 -7.90 12.08 21.29
CA ASP A 186 -7.52 12.50 22.65
C ASP A 186 -8.67 12.45 23.66
N ASP A 187 -9.89 12.73 23.22
CA ASP A 187 -11.08 12.77 24.07
C ASP A 187 -12.15 11.72 23.67
N GLY A 188 -11.94 11.00 22.59
CA GLY A 188 -12.88 10.01 22.07
C GLY A 188 -14.17 10.60 21.48
N GLN A 189 -14.22 11.89 21.22
CA GLN A 189 -15.40 12.54 20.68
C GLN A 189 -15.47 12.37 19.16
N ILE A 190 -16.65 12.00 18.68
CA ILE A 190 -16.98 12.06 17.26
C ILE A 190 -17.56 13.45 16.99
N LYS A 191 -16.90 14.22 16.14
CA LYS A 191 -17.40 15.49 15.65
C LYS A 191 -18.03 15.27 14.26
N ILE A 192 -19.30 15.58 14.14
CA ILE A 192 -20.11 15.43 12.92
C ILE A 192 -20.42 16.81 12.38
#